data_746f260b1faf35ccabf3220bab611ab8
#
_entry.id   746f260b1faf35ccabf3220bab611ab8
#
_cell.length_a   1.000
_cell.length_b   1.000
_cell.length_c   1.000
_cell.angle_alpha   90.00
_cell.angle_beta   90.00
_cell.angle_gamma   90.00
#
_symmetry.space_group_name_H-M   'P 1'
#
loop_
_entity.id
_entity.type
_entity.pdbx_description
1 polymer ?
#
loop_
_entity_poly.entity_id
_entity_poly.type
_entity_poly.pdbx_seq_one_letter_code
_entity_poly.pdbx_strand_id
1 'polypeptide(L)'
;MKLFLKIWRQKNPESEGKIISYEIDGITEDMSFLEMMDVLNEKIMHDGGDPVAFDHDCREGICGSCSMFINGQPHGPDRGVTTCQLHMRKFKDGDTIYIEPFRSRAFPIIKDLVVDRTAFDRIQQAGGYISINTSGNTLDANTIPIEKESADKAFDAATCIGCGLSLIHI
;
A
#
# COMPACT_ATOMS: atom_id res chain seq x y z
N MET A 1 -14.84 3.51 17.14
CA MET A 1 -14.92 2.04 17.09
C MET A 1 -13.80 1.45 17.90
N LYS A 2 -14.08 0.32 18.55
CA LYS A 2 -13.10 -0.57 19.18
C LYS A 2 -12.85 -1.75 18.22
N LEU A 3 -11.59 -2.10 17.96
CA LEU A 3 -11.21 -3.13 17.01
C LEU A 3 -10.17 -4.07 17.61
N PHE A 4 -10.19 -5.33 17.16
CA PHE A 4 -9.21 -6.34 17.51
C PHE A 4 -8.36 -6.66 16.28
N LEU A 5 -7.07 -6.31 16.34
CA LEU A 5 -6.16 -6.46 15.20
C LEU A 5 -5.28 -7.69 15.40
N LYS A 6 -5.17 -8.51 14.38
CA LYS A 6 -4.32 -9.70 14.28
C LYS A 6 -3.24 -9.42 13.24
N ILE A 7 -2.09 -8.90 13.67
CA ILE A 7 -1.07 -8.37 12.77
C ILE A 7 0.12 -9.32 12.69
N TRP A 8 0.57 -9.59 11.47
CA TRP A 8 1.82 -10.30 11.24
C TRP A 8 3.01 -9.46 11.72
N ARG A 9 3.84 -10.07 12.57
CA ARG A 9 5.06 -9.47 13.07
C ARG A 9 6.25 -10.37 12.75
N GLN A 10 7.28 -9.80 12.16
CA GLN A 10 8.52 -10.49 11.79
C GLN A 10 9.67 -9.51 11.88
N LYS A 11 10.68 -9.82 12.67
CA LYS A 11 11.78 -8.90 12.98
C LYS A 11 12.70 -8.64 11.78
N ASN A 12 12.98 -9.68 11.01
CA ASN A 12 13.86 -9.65 9.84
C ASN A 12 13.56 -10.85 8.94
N PRO A 13 14.15 -10.96 7.73
CA PRO A 13 13.90 -12.07 6.80
C PRO A 13 14.23 -13.46 7.36
N GLU A 14 15.21 -13.56 8.24
CA GLU A 14 15.68 -14.82 8.83
C GLU A 14 14.86 -15.26 10.05
N SER A 15 14.10 -14.36 10.64
CA SER A 15 13.29 -14.67 11.82
C SER A 15 11.94 -15.29 11.43
N GLU A 16 11.46 -16.15 12.32
CA GLU A 16 10.11 -16.69 12.20
C GLU A 16 9.07 -15.60 12.49
N GLY A 17 8.11 -15.43 11.57
CA GLY A 17 7.01 -14.49 11.74
C GLY A 17 5.84 -15.11 12.50
N LYS A 18 5.04 -14.28 13.18
CA LYS A 18 3.86 -14.71 13.92
C LYS A 18 2.76 -13.63 13.92
N ILE A 19 1.53 -14.05 14.12
CA ILE A 19 0.40 -13.13 14.34
C ILE A 19 0.39 -12.67 15.80
N ILE A 20 0.41 -11.37 16.01
CA ILE A 20 0.27 -10.72 17.33
C ILE A 20 -1.08 -10.01 17.40
N SER A 21 -1.71 -10.10 18.57
CA SER A 21 -3.00 -9.46 18.82
C SER A 21 -2.81 -8.10 19.46
N TYR A 22 -3.55 -7.11 18.94
CA TYR A 22 -3.65 -5.78 19.49
C TYR A 22 -5.11 -5.40 19.65
N GLU A 23 -5.38 -4.54 20.61
CA GLU A 23 -6.69 -3.92 20.81
C GLU A 23 -6.54 -2.41 20.66
N ILE A 24 -7.41 -1.81 19.88
CA ILE A 24 -7.42 -0.37 19.63
C ILE A 24 -8.85 0.17 19.77
N ASP A 25 -8.97 1.37 20.31
CA ASP A 25 -10.23 2.10 20.43
C ASP A 25 -10.08 3.53 19.89
N GLY A 26 -11.16 4.30 19.91
CA GLY A 26 -11.15 5.68 19.44
C GLY A 26 -11.09 5.84 17.92
N ILE A 27 -11.19 4.75 17.15
CA ILE A 27 -11.17 4.81 15.69
C ILE A 27 -12.50 5.33 15.16
N THR A 28 -12.45 6.33 14.27
CA THR A 28 -13.63 6.89 13.62
C THR A 28 -13.86 6.26 12.24
N GLU A 29 -15.08 6.33 11.75
CA GLU A 29 -15.45 5.80 10.44
C GLU A 29 -14.77 6.53 9.27
N ASP A 30 -14.39 7.78 9.49
CA ASP A 30 -13.79 8.64 8.46
C ASP A 30 -12.28 8.47 8.33
N MET A 31 -11.63 7.88 9.33
CA MET A 31 -10.22 7.54 9.23
C MET A 31 -9.98 6.55 8.08
N SER A 32 -8.84 6.69 7.41
CA SER A 32 -8.32 5.63 6.55
C SER A 32 -7.75 4.47 7.39
N PHE A 33 -7.63 3.30 6.78
CA PHE A 33 -7.00 2.15 7.42
C PHE A 33 -5.54 2.45 7.79
N LEU A 34 -4.86 3.26 6.97
CA LEU A 34 -3.48 3.66 7.24
C LEU A 34 -3.38 4.58 8.47
N GLU A 35 -4.31 5.52 8.64
CA GLU A 35 -4.38 6.35 9.85
C GLU A 35 -4.68 5.52 11.10
N MET A 36 -5.53 4.50 11.01
CA MET A 36 -5.75 3.56 12.10
C MET A 36 -4.46 2.84 12.49
N MET A 37 -3.62 2.46 11.51
CA MET A 37 -2.30 1.87 11.78
C MET A 37 -1.33 2.87 12.42
N ASP A 38 -1.39 4.16 12.04
CA ASP A 38 -0.61 5.21 12.70
C ASP A 38 -1.03 5.35 14.18
N VAL A 39 -2.32 5.40 14.48
CA VAL A 39 -2.85 5.47 15.87
C VAL A 39 -2.41 4.24 16.69
N LEU A 40 -2.44 3.05 16.08
CA LEU A 40 -1.92 1.85 16.74
C LEU A 40 -0.43 1.99 17.07
N ASN A 41 0.37 2.47 16.14
CA ASN A 41 1.81 2.64 16.34
C ASN A 41 2.12 3.69 17.42
N GLU A 42 1.39 4.79 17.47
CA GLU A 42 1.50 5.77 18.55
C GLU A 42 1.25 5.12 19.92
N LYS A 43 0.20 4.32 20.03
CA LYS A 43 -0.11 3.57 21.27
C LYS A 43 1.02 2.60 21.63
N ILE A 44 1.51 1.81 20.68
CA ILE A 44 2.61 0.85 20.91
C ILE A 44 3.87 1.58 21.40
N MET A 45 4.23 2.70 20.77
CA MET A 45 5.41 3.50 21.16
C MET A 45 5.24 4.15 22.52
N HIS A 46 4.05 4.65 22.84
CA HIS A 46 3.74 5.21 24.16
C HIS A 46 3.92 4.15 25.27
N ASP A 47 3.55 2.92 24.98
CA ASP A 47 3.69 1.78 25.90
C ASP A 47 5.13 1.18 25.90
N GLY A 48 6.07 1.80 25.19
CA GLY A 48 7.48 1.39 25.11
C GLY A 48 7.72 0.17 24.21
N GLY A 49 6.76 -0.18 23.34
CA GLY A 49 6.87 -1.31 22.40
C GLY A 49 7.54 -0.94 21.08
N ASP A 50 7.86 -1.96 20.27
CA ASP A 50 8.37 -1.81 18.89
C ASP A 50 7.18 -1.63 17.94
N PRO A 51 7.05 -0.47 17.24
CA PRO A 51 5.94 -0.20 16.34
C PRO A 51 5.91 -1.21 15.18
N VAL A 52 4.73 -1.39 14.60
CA VAL A 52 4.56 -2.22 13.39
C VAL A 52 5.19 -1.49 12.21
N ALA A 53 6.13 -2.16 11.53
CA ALA A 53 6.70 -1.62 10.30
C ALA A 53 5.73 -1.82 9.13
N PHE A 54 5.39 -0.75 8.43
CA PHE A 54 4.62 -0.76 7.19
C PHE A 54 5.05 0.40 6.30
N ASP A 55 4.94 0.20 4.98
CA ASP A 55 5.29 1.22 4.00
C ASP A 55 4.10 2.13 3.67
N HIS A 56 4.39 3.37 3.41
CA HIS A 56 3.48 4.35 2.85
C HIS A 56 4.28 5.49 2.21
N ASP A 57 3.66 6.21 1.26
CA ASP A 57 4.28 7.38 0.65
C ASP A 57 3.21 8.42 0.29
N CYS A 58 2.54 8.30 -0.86
CA CYS A 58 1.66 9.34 -1.40
C CYS A 58 0.43 9.65 -0.52
N ARG A 59 -0.11 8.68 0.19
CA ARG A 59 -1.40 8.72 0.93
C ARG A 59 -2.60 9.14 0.08
N GLU A 60 -2.47 9.05 -1.26
CA GLU A 60 -3.48 9.44 -2.26
C GLU A 60 -3.96 8.28 -3.14
N GLY A 61 -3.53 7.06 -2.83
CA GLY A 61 -3.96 5.86 -3.54
C GLY A 61 -3.32 5.63 -4.92
N ILE A 62 -2.16 6.22 -5.20
CA ILE A 62 -1.52 6.17 -6.52
C ILE A 62 -0.15 5.48 -6.54
N CYS A 63 0.57 5.38 -5.42
CA CYS A 63 1.93 4.81 -5.42
C CYS A 63 1.99 3.31 -5.13
N GLY A 64 0.96 2.72 -4.53
CA GLY A 64 0.90 1.30 -4.17
C GLY A 64 1.84 0.86 -3.04
N SER A 65 2.53 1.79 -2.35
CA SER A 65 3.50 1.45 -1.29
C SER A 65 2.85 0.86 -0.04
N CYS A 66 1.64 1.32 0.32
CA CYS A 66 0.91 0.86 1.50
C CYS A 66 0.14 -0.45 1.30
N SER A 67 0.57 -1.28 0.35
CA SER A 67 -0.10 -2.54 0.03
C SER A 67 0.03 -3.55 1.15
N MET A 68 -1.08 -4.15 1.58
CA MET A 68 -1.12 -5.24 2.55
C MET A 68 -2.35 -6.13 2.33
N PHE A 69 -2.32 -7.34 2.88
CA PHE A 69 -3.49 -8.21 2.93
C PHE A 69 -4.31 -7.88 4.18
N ILE A 70 -5.61 -7.65 3.98
CA ILE A 70 -6.56 -7.38 5.05
C ILE A 70 -7.67 -8.42 4.96
N ASN A 71 -7.81 -9.24 6.00
CA ASN A 71 -8.75 -10.37 6.02
C ASN A 71 -8.59 -11.32 4.81
N GLY A 72 -7.34 -11.56 4.38
CA GLY A 72 -7.02 -12.43 3.25
C GLY A 72 -7.29 -11.84 1.87
N GLN A 73 -7.63 -10.55 1.79
CA GLN A 73 -7.86 -9.84 0.53
C GLN A 73 -6.81 -8.76 0.31
N PRO A 74 -6.25 -8.62 -0.91
CA PRO A 74 -5.35 -7.52 -1.23
C PRO A 74 -6.05 -6.18 -1.00
N HIS A 75 -5.45 -5.34 -0.17
CA HIS A 75 -5.92 -3.99 0.18
C HIS A 75 -7.29 -3.92 0.89
N GLY A 76 -7.88 -5.07 1.28
CA GLY A 76 -9.13 -5.15 2.03
C GLY A 76 -10.40 -5.33 1.19
N PRO A 77 -11.57 -4.99 1.75
CA PRO A 77 -12.86 -5.32 1.16
C PRO A 77 -13.23 -4.50 -0.09
N ASP A 78 -12.64 -3.33 -0.28
CA ASP A 78 -12.91 -2.49 -1.44
C ASP A 78 -12.01 -2.85 -2.63
N ARG A 79 -12.58 -2.78 -3.83
CA ARG A 79 -11.85 -3.03 -5.07
C ARG A 79 -11.22 -1.73 -5.61
N GLY A 80 -10.00 -1.84 -6.15
CA GLY A 80 -9.32 -0.73 -6.81
C GLY A 80 -8.87 0.39 -5.87
N VAL A 81 -8.76 0.11 -4.58
CA VAL A 81 -8.22 1.03 -3.58
C VAL A 81 -6.98 0.45 -2.91
N THR A 82 -6.12 1.31 -2.42
CA THR A 82 -5.01 0.96 -1.52
C THR A 82 -5.41 1.19 -0.07
N THR A 83 -4.58 0.73 0.85
CA THR A 83 -4.82 0.83 2.29
C THR A 83 -5.01 2.27 2.77
N CYS A 84 -4.32 3.25 2.16
CA CYS A 84 -4.50 4.66 2.49
C CYS A 84 -5.85 5.26 2.02
N GLN A 85 -6.58 4.58 1.14
CA GLN A 85 -7.89 4.99 0.65
C GLN A 85 -9.02 4.07 1.14
N LEU A 86 -8.69 3.00 1.84
CA LEU A 86 -9.66 2.16 2.52
C LEU A 86 -10.10 2.85 3.81
N HIS A 87 -11.37 3.21 3.94
CA HIS A 87 -11.90 3.88 5.12
C HIS A 87 -12.45 2.90 6.15
N MET A 88 -12.33 3.28 7.43
CA MET A 88 -12.74 2.43 8.56
C MET A 88 -14.24 2.18 8.63
N ARG A 89 -15.08 2.96 7.94
CA ARG A 89 -16.53 2.71 7.77
C ARG A 89 -16.87 1.37 7.10
N LYS A 90 -15.88 0.70 6.52
CA LYS A 90 -16.02 -0.65 5.93
C LYS A 90 -15.95 -1.77 6.98
N PHE A 91 -15.62 -1.42 8.21
CA PHE A 91 -15.53 -2.32 9.36
C PHE A 91 -16.56 -1.92 10.42
N LYS A 92 -16.82 -2.82 11.35
CA LYS A 92 -17.80 -2.61 12.43
C LYS A 92 -17.11 -2.58 13.78
N ASP A 93 -17.73 -1.91 14.72
CA ASP A 93 -17.33 -1.97 16.12
C ASP A 93 -17.26 -3.41 16.61
N GLY A 94 -16.16 -3.79 17.24
CA GLY A 94 -15.88 -5.15 17.69
C GLY A 94 -15.30 -6.10 16.65
N ASP A 95 -15.09 -5.67 15.41
CA ASP A 95 -14.51 -6.54 14.38
C ASP A 95 -13.09 -6.98 14.74
N THR A 96 -12.77 -8.21 14.32
CA THR A 96 -11.41 -8.75 14.32
C THR A 96 -10.85 -8.68 12.91
N ILE A 97 -9.73 -7.97 12.74
CA ILE A 97 -9.11 -7.71 11.44
C ILE A 97 -7.73 -8.37 11.39
N TYR A 98 -7.53 -9.26 10.42
CA TYR A 98 -6.23 -9.87 10.14
C TYR A 98 -5.46 -9.02 9.15
N ILE A 99 -4.21 -8.69 9.48
CA ILE A 99 -3.34 -7.83 8.68
C ILE A 99 -2.03 -8.57 8.43
N GLU A 100 -1.73 -8.81 7.16
CA GLU A 100 -0.56 -9.54 6.72
C GLU A 100 0.20 -8.76 5.64
N PRO A 101 1.52 -8.97 5.48
CA PRO A 101 2.27 -8.33 4.43
C PRO A 101 1.78 -8.77 3.05
N PHE A 102 1.87 -7.86 2.08
CA PHE A 102 1.60 -8.15 0.67
C PHE A 102 2.76 -8.94 0.06
N ARG A 103 3.01 -10.13 0.63
CA ARG A 103 4.15 -10.98 0.29
C ARG A 103 3.84 -11.90 -0.87
N SER A 104 4.84 -12.11 -1.68
CA SER A 104 4.89 -13.15 -2.70
C SER A 104 6.33 -13.60 -2.89
N ARG A 105 6.55 -14.55 -3.80
CA ARG A 105 7.91 -14.95 -4.16
C ARG A 105 8.74 -13.77 -4.71
N ALA A 106 8.09 -12.83 -5.39
CA ALA A 106 8.71 -11.62 -5.94
C ALA A 106 8.89 -10.51 -4.89
N PHE A 107 8.12 -10.55 -3.79
CA PHE A 107 8.10 -9.56 -2.73
C PHE A 107 8.32 -10.22 -1.36
N PRO A 108 9.56 -10.67 -1.06
CA PRO A 108 9.85 -11.27 0.24
C PRO A 108 9.73 -10.23 1.37
N ILE A 109 9.46 -10.71 2.58
CA ILE A 109 9.30 -9.84 3.75
C ILE A 109 10.66 -9.31 4.19
N ILE A 110 10.75 -8.00 4.45
CA ILE A 110 11.89 -7.36 5.10
C ILE A 110 11.67 -7.29 6.62
N LYS A 111 10.57 -6.69 7.04
CA LYS A 111 10.15 -6.59 8.46
C LYS A 111 8.64 -6.39 8.53
N ASP A 112 7.97 -7.11 9.39
CA ASP A 112 6.53 -7.01 9.63
C ASP A 112 5.69 -7.00 8.34
N LEU A 113 5.13 -5.85 7.96
CA LEU A 113 4.32 -5.66 6.75
C LEU A 113 5.12 -5.09 5.57
N VAL A 114 6.40 -4.76 5.77
CA VAL A 114 7.29 -4.25 4.73
C VAL A 114 7.85 -5.39 3.89
N VAL A 115 7.76 -5.26 2.57
CA VAL A 115 8.26 -6.24 1.61
C VAL A 115 9.31 -5.62 0.69
N ASP A 116 10.24 -6.44 0.19
CA ASP A 116 11.23 -6.04 -0.82
C ASP A 116 10.57 -5.93 -2.20
N ARG A 117 10.51 -4.72 -2.74
CA ARG A 117 9.95 -4.41 -4.05
C ARG A 117 10.99 -4.22 -5.15
N THR A 118 12.26 -4.51 -4.89
CA THR A 118 13.35 -4.30 -5.87
C THR A 118 13.17 -5.10 -7.16
N ALA A 119 12.47 -6.22 -7.13
CA ALA A 119 12.13 -6.96 -8.35
C ALA A 119 11.21 -6.14 -9.26
N PHE A 120 10.25 -5.42 -8.70
CA PHE A 120 9.36 -4.52 -9.43
C PHE A 120 10.11 -3.29 -9.97
N ASP A 121 11.01 -2.71 -9.17
CA ASP A 121 11.85 -1.58 -9.57
C ASP A 121 12.73 -1.94 -10.77
N ARG A 122 13.29 -3.16 -10.79
CA ARG A 122 14.06 -3.64 -11.96
C ARG A 122 13.22 -3.75 -13.23
N ILE A 123 11.95 -4.14 -13.12
CA ILE A 123 11.02 -4.18 -14.27
C ILE A 123 10.76 -2.76 -14.78
N GLN A 124 10.53 -1.81 -13.88
CA GLN A 124 10.34 -0.40 -14.25
C GLN A 124 11.60 0.16 -14.94
N GLN A 125 12.79 -0.09 -14.39
CA GLN A 125 14.05 0.33 -14.98
C GLN A 125 14.29 -0.25 -16.39
N ALA A 126 13.79 -1.44 -16.66
CA ALA A 126 13.96 -2.10 -17.95
C ALA A 126 13.08 -1.50 -19.08
N GLY A 127 12.17 -0.58 -18.80
CA GLY A 127 11.36 0.03 -19.86
C GLY A 127 10.09 0.75 -19.38
N GLY A 128 9.87 0.80 -18.09
CA GLY A 128 8.68 1.42 -17.48
C GLY A 128 8.77 2.92 -17.24
N TYR A 129 9.64 3.63 -17.93
CA TYR A 129 9.76 5.08 -17.76
C TYR A 129 8.62 5.82 -18.43
N ILE A 130 8.06 6.78 -17.70
CA ILE A 130 7.21 7.82 -18.28
C ILE A 130 8.11 9.00 -18.58
N SER A 131 8.20 9.39 -19.84
CA SER A 131 8.90 10.60 -20.25
C SER A 131 8.01 11.45 -21.13
N ILE A 132 8.12 12.78 -21.01
CA ILE A 132 7.54 13.71 -21.94
C ILE A 132 8.40 13.73 -23.20
N ASN A 133 7.82 13.51 -24.38
CA ASN A 133 8.53 13.61 -25.63
C ASN A 133 8.79 15.09 -25.97
N THR A 134 9.90 15.61 -25.47
CA THR A 134 10.33 16.99 -25.66
C THR A 134 11.38 17.14 -26.77
N SER A 135 11.69 16.07 -27.48
CA SER A 135 12.79 16.06 -28.49
C SER A 135 14.13 16.56 -27.93
N GLY A 136 14.36 16.35 -26.61
CA GLY A 136 15.57 16.77 -25.91
C GLY A 136 15.65 18.24 -25.51
N ASN A 137 14.60 19.01 -25.73
CA ASN A 137 14.52 20.45 -25.38
C ASN A 137 13.59 20.67 -24.18
N THR A 138 13.86 21.69 -23.38
CA THR A 138 12.92 22.19 -22.37
C THR A 138 11.88 23.04 -23.07
N LEU A 139 10.62 22.59 -23.02
CA LEU A 139 9.48 23.27 -23.62
C LEU A 139 8.44 23.59 -22.53
N ASP A 140 7.65 24.65 -22.76
CA ASP A 140 6.49 24.94 -21.91
C ASP A 140 5.46 23.83 -22.02
N ALA A 141 4.73 23.56 -20.94
CA ALA A 141 3.85 22.41 -20.78
C ALA A 141 2.79 22.23 -21.90
N ASN A 142 2.34 23.30 -22.54
CA ASN A 142 1.30 23.25 -23.60
C ASN A 142 1.86 23.43 -25.01
N THR A 143 3.18 23.34 -25.20
CA THR A 143 3.81 23.61 -26.50
C THR A 143 3.72 22.42 -27.46
N ILE A 144 3.62 21.20 -26.92
CA ILE A 144 3.49 19.98 -27.73
C ILE A 144 2.04 19.46 -27.60
N PRO A 145 1.21 19.56 -28.64
CA PRO A 145 -0.10 18.94 -28.65
C PRO A 145 0.01 17.41 -28.64
N ILE A 146 -0.76 16.75 -27.79
CA ILE A 146 -0.89 15.29 -27.75
C ILE A 146 -2.25 14.94 -28.38
N GLU A 147 -2.24 13.96 -29.30
CA GLU A 147 -3.47 13.44 -29.87
C GLU A 147 -4.41 12.91 -28.78
N LYS A 148 -5.71 13.22 -28.91
CA LYS A 148 -6.72 12.84 -27.91
C LYS A 148 -6.74 11.35 -27.64
N GLU A 149 -6.66 10.51 -28.67
CA GLU A 149 -6.67 9.05 -28.53
C GLU A 149 -5.47 8.53 -27.68
N SER A 150 -4.28 9.11 -27.90
CA SER A 150 -3.08 8.79 -27.11
C SER A 150 -3.22 9.25 -25.67
N ALA A 151 -3.79 10.45 -25.46
CA ALA A 151 -4.03 10.99 -24.11
C ALA A 151 -5.05 10.15 -23.34
N ASP A 152 -6.15 9.73 -23.99
CA ASP A 152 -7.19 8.91 -23.39
C ASP A 152 -6.60 7.53 -22.96
N LYS A 153 -5.84 6.87 -23.83
CA LYS A 153 -5.16 5.61 -23.50
C LYS A 153 -4.16 5.76 -22.34
N ALA A 154 -3.41 6.84 -22.31
CA ALA A 154 -2.46 7.12 -21.22
C ALA A 154 -3.21 7.37 -19.90
N PHE A 155 -4.35 8.07 -19.96
CA PHE A 155 -5.18 8.33 -18.80
C PHE A 155 -5.80 7.04 -18.24
N ASP A 156 -6.31 6.16 -19.10
CA ASP A 156 -6.81 4.84 -18.70
C ASP A 156 -5.72 3.98 -18.07
N ALA A 157 -4.52 3.99 -18.64
CA ALA A 157 -3.36 3.29 -18.05
C ALA A 157 -2.95 3.84 -16.69
N ALA A 158 -3.11 5.14 -16.45
CA ALA A 158 -2.81 5.80 -15.18
C ALA A 158 -3.78 5.43 -14.03
N THR A 159 -4.85 4.69 -14.32
CA THR A 159 -5.71 4.12 -13.25
C THR A 159 -5.02 3.00 -12.45
N CYS A 160 -3.89 2.50 -12.95
CA CYS A 160 -3.08 1.53 -12.23
C CYS A 160 -2.45 2.15 -10.98
N ILE A 161 -2.73 1.55 -9.80
CA ILE A 161 -2.19 2.00 -8.51
C ILE A 161 -0.76 1.51 -8.24
N GLY A 162 -0.12 0.82 -9.17
CA GLY A 162 1.27 0.37 -9.04
C GLY A 162 1.54 -0.63 -7.91
N CYS A 163 0.54 -1.34 -7.41
CA CYS A 163 0.70 -2.27 -6.29
C CYS A 163 1.46 -3.55 -6.64
N GLY A 164 1.62 -3.86 -7.93
CA GLY A 164 2.30 -5.07 -8.41
C GLY A 164 1.44 -6.34 -8.40
N LEU A 165 0.16 -6.28 -7.99
CA LEU A 165 -0.70 -7.47 -7.87
C LEU A 165 -0.85 -8.22 -9.19
N SER A 166 -1.06 -7.54 -10.30
CA SER A 166 -1.20 -8.16 -11.62
C SER A 166 0.10 -8.76 -12.13
N LEU A 167 1.26 -8.24 -11.70
CA LEU A 167 2.57 -8.74 -12.09
C LEU A 167 2.94 -10.06 -11.40
N ILE A 168 2.33 -10.36 -10.25
CA ILE A 168 2.57 -11.61 -9.53
C ILE A 168 1.95 -12.81 -10.27
N HIS A 169 0.98 -12.54 -11.13
CA HIS A 169 0.21 -13.55 -11.84
C HIS A 169 0.57 -13.70 -13.33
N ILE A 170 1.56 -12.92 -13.80
CA ILE A 170 2.05 -13.01 -15.18
C ILE A 170 3.16 -14.04 -15.32
#